data_7e9966ccabece2b8162643d964072f81
#
_entry.id   7e9966ccabece2b8162643d964072f81
#
_cell.length_a   1.000
_cell.length_b   1.000
_cell.length_c   1.000
_cell.angle_alpha   90.00
_cell.angle_beta   90.00
_cell.angle_gamma   90.00
#
_symmetry.space_group_name_H-M   'P 1'
#
loop_
_entity.id
_entity.type
_entity.pdbx_description
1 polymer ?
#
loop_
_entity_poly.entity_id
_entity_poly.type
_entity_poly.pdbx_seq_one_letter_code
_entity_poly.pdbx_strand_id
1 'polypeptide(L)'
;NETHDDIHLTISSPNEAMTILKTRFIREDYPDIIAIGGDINYSNFLDADLFEDISDLDVVDSVKEAYLDMDKELEFIPKDGTYALPYAANAAGVLYNKDMFAENGWKVPTTWSEFTALCDEIKESGTLPLYLGFKDTWTCLAPWNALAVGLCDSDTCNQVNMGNTTFEEAYSPVADKIRTLLDYAEDNPYAYSYNDACTAFARGESAMYTIGSYAIPQIKSVNPNMNIGSFTFPANDNEADNVLNSGIDLQFSVMKACKNKEAAYEVLEYLYND
;
A
#
# COMPACT_ATOMS: atom_id res chain seq x y z
N ASN A 1 12.67 -2.69 -25.42
CA ASN A 1 13.86 -2.78 -26.31
C ASN A 1 13.73 -3.87 -27.40
N GLU A 2 12.90 -4.89 -27.20
CA GLU A 2 12.67 -5.94 -28.22
C GLU A 2 11.67 -5.49 -29.30
N THR A 3 10.78 -4.56 -28.95
CA THR A 3 9.71 -4.05 -29.81
C THR A 3 10.01 -2.69 -30.44
N HIS A 4 10.96 -1.93 -29.84
CA HIS A 4 11.34 -0.57 -30.25
C HIS A 4 12.87 -0.47 -30.27
N ASP A 5 13.47 -0.62 -31.46
CA ASP A 5 14.94 -0.65 -31.65
C ASP A 5 15.60 0.72 -31.37
N ASP A 6 14.82 1.79 -31.38
CA ASP A 6 15.24 3.18 -31.20
C ASP A 6 15.10 3.70 -29.77
N ILE A 7 14.40 2.95 -28.89
CA ILE A 7 14.23 3.31 -27.47
C ILE A 7 15.08 2.42 -26.59
N HIS A 8 16.01 3.02 -25.85
CA HIS A 8 16.83 2.35 -24.84
C HIS A 8 16.38 2.73 -23.44
N LEU A 9 15.57 1.85 -22.82
CA LEU A 9 15.11 2.03 -21.46
C LEU A 9 16.16 1.51 -20.46
N THR A 10 16.59 2.39 -19.53
CA THR A 10 17.43 2.03 -18.39
C THR A 10 16.62 2.17 -17.11
N ILE A 11 16.42 1.06 -16.41
CA ILE A 11 15.70 1.04 -15.13
C ILE A 11 16.72 1.05 -13.98
N SER A 12 16.50 1.94 -13.01
CA SER A 12 17.29 2.02 -11.78
C SER A 12 16.34 1.87 -10.58
N SER A 13 16.55 0.84 -9.77
CA SER A 13 15.78 0.58 -8.56
C SER A 13 16.73 0.28 -7.39
N PRO A 14 17.46 1.29 -6.90
CA PRO A 14 18.40 1.10 -5.79
C PRO A 14 17.64 0.97 -4.46
N ASN A 15 18.31 0.37 -3.45
CA ASN A 15 17.88 0.52 -2.08
C ASN A 15 17.86 2.02 -1.73
N GLU A 16 16.92 2.45 -0.88
CA GLU A 16 16.75 3.87 -0.54
C GLU A 16 16.47 4.78 -1.76
N ALA A 17 15.74 4.24 -2.75
CA ALA A 17 15.47 4.91 -4.04
C ALA A 17 14.95 6.34 -3.86
N MET A 18 14.05 6.57 -2.88
CA MET A 18 13.48 7.89 -2.63
C MET A 18 14.51 8.90 -2.11
N THR A 19 15.43 8.49 -1.23
CA THR A 19 16.53 9.34 -0.73
C THR A 19 17.48 9.72 -1.85
N ILE A 20 17.81 8.75 -2.70
CA ILE A 20 18.68 8.97 -3.88
C ILE A 20 17.99 9.92 -4.87
N LEU A 21 16.71 9.71 -5.15
CA LEU A 21 15.92 10.53 -6.07
C LEU A 21 15.88 12.00 -5.61
N LYS A 22 15.56 12.24 -4.32
CA LYS A 22 15.57 13.59 -3.73
C LYS A 22 16.95 14.25 -3.82
N THR A 23 18.02 13.48 -3.63
CA THR A 23 19.40 13.98 -3.76
C THR A 23 19.73 14.34 -5.21
N ARG A 24 19.28 13.56 -6.18
CA ARG A 24 19.42 13.87 -7.61
C ARG A 24 18.67 15.15 -7.99
N PHE A 25 17.45 15.34 -7.48
CA PHE A 25 16.65 16.55 -7.74
C PHE A 25 17.33 17.83 -7.26
N ILE A 26 18.02 17.78 -6.08
CA ILE A 26 18.83 18.92 -5.58
C ILE A 26 19.95 19.29 -6.57
N ARG A 27 20.44 18.32 -7.35
CA ARG A 27 21.51 18.51 -8.35
C ARG A 27 20.97 18.76 -9.74
N GLU A 28 19.64 18.93 -9.89
CA GLU A 28 18.97 19.07 -11.18
C GLU A 28 19.23 17.88 -12.13
N ASP A 29 19.53 16.70 -11.57
CA ASP A 29 19.73 15.43 -12.28
C ASP A 29 18.41 14.64 -12.26
N TYR A 30 17.55 14.92 -13.23
CA TYR A 30 16.24 14.32 -13.33
C TYR A 30 16.25 13.09 -14.26
N PRO A 31 15.59 11.98 -13.87
CA PRO A 31 15.26 10.91 -14.82
C PRO A 31 14.19 11.39 -15.81
N ASP A 32 13.94 10.65 -16.88
CA ASP A 32 12.85 10.96 -17.81
C ASP A 32 11.50 10.58 -17.22
N ILE A 33 11.41 9.42 -16.56
CA ILE A 33 10.20 8.88 -15.90
C ILE A 33 10.57 8.49 -14.48
N ILE A 34 9.65 8.72 -13.53
CA ILE A 34 9.71 8.12 -12.20
C ILE A 34 8.53 7.19 -11.97
N ALA A 35 8.78 6.12 -11.20
CA ALA A 35 7.78 5.19 -10.72
C ALA A 35 7.75 5.26 -9.19
N ILE A 36 6.64 5.73 -8.62
CA ILE A 36 6.45 5.93 -7.17
C ILE A 36 5.03 5.54 -6.76
N GLY A 37 4.79 5.39 -5.47
CA GLY A 37 3.44 5.21 -4.95
C GLY A 37 2.61 6.50 -4.98
N GLY A 38 1.29 6.35 -4.88
CA GLY A 38 0.37 7.45 -4.63
C GLY A 38 0.44 7.87 -3.16
N ASP A 39 1.45 8.65 -2.80
CA ASP A 39 1.75 9.06 -1.43
C ASP A 39 2.21 10.52 -1.35
N ILE A 40 2.59 10.96 -0.15
CA ILE A 40 3.09 12.31 0.15
C ILE A 40 4.30 12.72 -0.72
N ASN A 41 5.07 11.78 -1.28
CA ASN A 41 6.18 12.12 -2.16
C ASN A 41 5.66 12.58 -3.52
N TYR A 42 4.61 11.94 -4.04
CA TYR A 42 3.91 12.43 -5.23
C TYR A 42 3.42 13.87 -5.02
N SER A 43 2.69 14.11 -3.92
CA SER A 43 2.17 15.44 -3.57
C SER A 43 3.27 16.51 -3.53
N ASN A 44 4.39 16.21 -2.87
CA ASN A 44 5.52 17.12 -2.75
C ASN A 44 6.19 17.42 -4.10
N PHE A 45 6.33 16.42 -4.97
CA PHE A 45 6.97 16.60 -6.28
C PHE A 45 6.05 17.34 -7.24
N LEU A 46 4.73 17.10 -7.17
CA LEU A 46 3.74 17.83 -7.93
C LEU A 46 3.68 19.32 -7.52
N ASP A 47 3.70 19.59 -6.20
CA ASP A 47 3.71 20.96 -5.67
C ASP A 47 4.98 21.72 -6.08
N ALA A 48 6.11 21.02 -6.16
CA ALA A 48 7.37 21.55 -6.66
C ALA A 48 7.41 21.72 -8.21
N ASP A 49 6.30 21.48 -8.92
CA ASP A 49 6.16 21.62 -10.38
C ASP A 49 7.16 20.76 -11.18
N LEU A 50 7.43 19.53 -10.70
CA LEU A 50 8.40 18.64 -11.32
C LEU A 50 7.82 17.75 -12.42
N PHE A 51 6.49 17.60 -12.48
CA PHE A 51 5.82 16.67 -13.39
C PHE A 51 5.26 17.38 -14.64
N GLU A 52 5.32 16.67 -15.75
CA GLU A 52 4.68 17.05 -17.00
C GLU A 52 3.19 16.73 -16.94
N ASP A 53 2.37 17.62 -17.50
CA ASP A 53 0.96 17.34 -17.75
C ASP A 53 0.84 16.37 -18.93
N ILE A 54 0.24 15.21 -18.68
CA ILE A 54 0.06 14.13 -19.65
C ILE A 54 -1.41 13.90 -20.00
N SER A 55 -2.27 14.87 -19.73
CA SER A 55 -3.73 14.79 -19.98
C SER A 55 -4.09 14.47 -21.41
N ASP A 56 -3.26 14.89 -22.37
CA ASP A 56 -3.51 14.72 -23.79
C ASP A 56 -3.10 13.33 -24.33
N LEU A 57 -2.58 12.43 -23.48
CA LEU A 57 -2.19 11.09 -23.90
C LEU A 57 -3.41 10.15 -23.90
N ASP A 58 -3.61 9.43 -25.00
CA ASP A 58 -4.71 8.45 -25.14
C ASP A 58 -4.72 7.38 -24.03
N VAL A 59 -3.53 7.06 -23.49
CA VAL A 59 -3.37 6.07 -22.41
C VAL A 59 -4.08 6.48 -21.11
N VAL A 60 -4.32 7.77 -20.88
CA VAL A 60 -5.05 8.27 -19.70
C VAL A 60 -6.47 7.69 -19.67
N ASP A 61 -7.12 7.58 -20.82
CA ASP A 61 -8.48 7.04 -20.95
C ASP A 61 -8.55 5.53 -20.61
N SER A 62 -7.43 4.83 -20.58
CA SER A 62 -7.36 3.41 -20.21
C SER A 62 -7.29 3.20 -18.69
N VAL A 63 -6.97 4.23 -17.92
CA VAL A 63 -6.93 4.19 -16.45
C VAL A 63 -8.32 4.36 -15.88
N LYS A 64 -8.68 3.57 -14.87
CA LYS A 64 -9.96 3.72 -14.18
C LYS A 64 -10.05 5.09 -13.49
N GLU A 65 -11.14 5.81 -13.73
CA GLU A 65 -11.42 7.14 -13.15
C GLU A 65 -11.19 7.18 -11.64
N ALA A 66 -11.63 6.17 -10.89
CA ALA A 66 -11.45 6.11 -9.44
C ALA A 66 -9.99 6.21 -8.98
N TYR A 67 -9.01 5.76 -9.78
CA TYR A 67 -7.60 5.91 -9.44
C TYR A 67 -7.02 7.25 -9.86
N LEU A 68 -7.53 7.84 -10.95
CA LEU A 68 -7.21 9.24 -11.29
C LEU A 68 -7.75 10.20 -10.24
N ASP A 69 -8.96 9.95 -9.72
CA ASP A 69 -9.55 10.72 -8.62
C ASP A 69 -8.70 10.62 -7.34
N MET A 70 -8.15 9.43 -7.03
CA MET A 70 -7.23 9.27 -5.89
C MET A 70 -5.99 10.16 -6.02
N ASP A 71 -5.41 10.32 -7.21
CA ASP A 71 -4.30 11.23 -7.42
C ASP A 71 -4.70 12.69 -7.20
N LYS A 72 -5.93 13.05 -7.58
CA LYS A 72 -6.48 14.40 -7.33
C LYS A 72 -6.62 14.70 -5.85
N GLU A 73 -7.04 13.73 -5.04
CA GLU A 73 -7.13 13.88 -3.58
C GLU A 73 -5.75 14.03 -2.91
N LEU A 74 -4.66 13.62 -3.58
CA LEU A 74 -3.29 13.79 -3.09
C LEU A 74 -2.70 15.18 -3.39
N GLU A 75 -3.36 16.01 -4.21
CA GLU A 75 -2.87 17.33 -4.57
C GLU A 75 -3.01 18.30 -3.38
N PHE A 76 -1.93 18.94 -2.93
CA PHE A 76 -2.02 19.99 -1.90
C PHE A 76 -2.78 21.22 -2.39
N ILE A 77 -2.60 21.56 -3.65
CA ILE A 77 -3.30 22.60 -4.35
C ILE A 77 -3.87 21.98 -5.62
N PRO A 78 -5.19 21.94 -5.77
CA PRO A 78 -5.82 21.37 -6.95
C PRO A 78 -5.24 21.98 -8.25
N LYS A 79 -4.83 21.12 -9.17
CA LYS A 79 -4.30 21.49 -10.49
C LYS A 79 -5.20 20.92 -11.58
N ASP A 80 -5.36 21.67 -12.65
CA ASP A 80 -5.89 21.10 -13.90
C ASP A 80 -4.83 20.17 -14.50
N GLY A 81 -5.26 19.09 -15.17
CA GLY A 81 -4.37 18.17 -15.85
C GLY A 81 -4.15 16.84 -15.10
N THR A 82 -3.41 15.93 -15.72
CA THR A 82 -3.03 14.60 -15.21
C THR A 82 -1.51 14.53 -15.15
N TYR A 83 -0.97 14.21 -13.99
CA TYR A 83 0.48 14.26 -13.73
C TYR A 83 1.09 12.89 -13.39
N ALA A 84 0.25 11.89 -13.23
CA ALA A 84 0.66 10.51 -13.05
C ALA A 84 -0.34 9.55 -13.67
N LEU A 85 0.15 8.36 -14.03
CA LEU A 85 -0.67 7.24 -14.48
C LEU A 85 -0.60 6.13 -13.44
N PRO A 86 -1.67 5.89 -12.64
CA PRO A 86 -1.80 4.74 -11.77
C PRO A 86 -1.65 3.42 -12.55
N TYR A 87 -0.67 2.60 -12.16
CA TYR A 87 -0.35 1.34 -12.83
C TYR A 87 -0.75 0.12 -12.02
N ALA A 88 -0.46 0.12 -10.73
CA ALA A 88 -0.80 -0.96 -9.83
C ALA A 88 -1.50 -0.42 -8.59
N ALA A 89 -2.57 -1.10 -8.19
CA ALA A 89 -3.25 -0.86 -6.93
C ALA A 89 -2.92 -1.96 -5.92
N ASN A 90 -2.90 -1.60 -4.65
CA ASN A 90 -2.82 -2.55 -3.56
C ASN A 90 -4.13 -2.60 -2.76
N ALA A 91 -4.23 -3.62 -1.92
CA ALA A 91 -5.26 -3.71 -0.90
C ALA A 91 -4.59 -4.16 0.40
N ALA A 92 -4.79 -3.42 1.48
CA ALA A 92 -4.33 -3.78 2.81
C ALA A 92 -5.48 -4.32 3.66
N GLY A 93 -5.20 -5.40 4.38
CA GLY A 93 -6.17 -6.10 5.22
C GLY A 93 -5.48 -7.20 6.00
N VAL A 94 -6.04 -8.38 5.98
CA VAL A 94 -5.47 -9.56 6.63
C VAL A 94 -5.29 -10.68 5.61
N LEU A 95 -4.07 -11.15 5.46
CA LEU A 95 -3.78 -12.41 4.78
C LEU A 95 -3.89 -13.56 5.78
N TYR A 96 -4.43 -14.71 5.34
CA TYR A 96 -4.57 -15.89 6.20
C TYR A 96 -4.22 -17.17 5.45
N ASN A 97 -3.78 -18.16 6.21
CA ASN A 97 -3.48 -19.51 5.70
C ASN A 97 -4.79 -20.30 5.61
N LYS A 98 -5.31 -20.49 4.39
CA LYS A 98 -6.58 -21.19 4.15
C LYS A 98 -6.55 -22.64 4.60
N ASP A 99 -5.41 -23.31 4.51
CA ASP A 99 -5.29 -24.72 4.89
C ASP A 99 -5.39 -24.85 6.42
N MET A 100 -4.70 -23.97 7.18
CA MET A 100 -4.83 -23.93 8.64
C MET A 100 -6.25 -23.62 9.09
N PHE A 101 -6.92 -22.68 8.42
CA PHE A 101 -8.32 -22.34 8.71
C PHE A 101 -9.25 -23.53 8.45
N ALA A 102 -9.05 -24.25 7.34
CA ALA A 102 -9.85 -25.42 7.00
C ALA A 102 -9.62 -26.59 7.97
N GLU A 103 -8.36 -26.84 8.35
CA GLU A 103 -7.97 -27.93 9.27
C GLU A 103 -8.55 -27.73 10.68
N ASN A 104 -8.61 -26.48 11.15
CA ASN A 104 -9.06 -26.15 12.50
C ASN A 104 -10.55 -25.70 12.54
N GLY A 105 -11.19 -25.54 11.38
CA GLY A 105 -12.57 -25.09 11.30
C GLY A 105 -12.77 -23.59 11.58
N TRP A 106 -11.69 -22.81 11.55
CA TRP A 106 -11.74 -21.35 11.76
C TRP A 106 -12.49 -20.66 10.62
N LYS A 107 -13.19 -19.60 10.96
CA LYS A 107 -13.98 -18.80 10.00
C LYS A 107 -13.38 -17.41 9.84
N VAL A 108 -13.47 -16.88 8.63
CA VAL A 108 -13.12 -15.49 8.37
C VAL A 108 -14.04 -14.57 9.15
N PRO A 109 -13.51 -13.69 10.00
CA PRO A 109 -14.31 -12.77 10.80
C PRO A 109 -14.79 -11.59 9.96
N THR A 110 -15.97 -11.07 10.27
CA THR A 110 -16.57 -9.89 9.62
C THR A 110 -16.67 -8.69 10.56
N THR A 111 -16.46 -8.90 11.87
CA THR A 111 -16.47 -7.86 12.89
C THR A 111 -15.22 -7.88 13.75
N TRP A 112 -14.92 -6.78 14.43
CA TRP A 112 -13.77 -6.69 15.33
C TRP A 112 -13.86 -7.69 16.49
N SER A 113 -15.03 -7.84 17.08
CA SER A 113 -15.24 -8.82 18.16
C SER A 113 -15.04 -10.25 17.68
N GLU A 114 -15.48 -10.59 16.46
CA GLU A 114 -15.20 -11.91 15.86
C GLU A 114 -13.71 -12.09 15.58
N PHE A 115 -13.01 -11.04 15.13
CA PHE A 115 -11.58 -11.10 14.86
C PHE A 115 -10.77 -11.36 16.13
N THR A 116 -11.07 -10.65 17.22
CA THR A 116 -10.38 -10.89 18.51
C THR A 116 -10.72 -12.25 19.09
N ALA A 117 -11.98 -12.69 19.01
CA ALA A 117 -12.38 -14.04 19.44
C ALA A 117 -11.67 -15.13 18.62
N LEU A 118 -11.51 -14.93 17.31
CA LEU A 118 -10.72 -15.84 16.46
C LEU A 118 -9.24 -15.85 16.88
N CYS A 119 -8.66 -14.71 17.18
CA CYS A 119 -7.27 -14.64 17.67
C CYS A 119 -7.12 -15.40 19.01
N ASP A 120 -8.08 -15.30 19.91
CA ASP A 120 -8.09 -16.07 21.18
C ASP A 120 -8.17 -17.58 20.88
N GLU A 121 -9.08 -18.02 20.01
CA GLU A 121 -9.23 -19.42 19.61
C GLU A 121 -7.94 -19.98 18.99
N ILE A 122 -7.32 -19.23 18.07
CA ILE A 122 -6.04 -19.60 17.45
C ILE A 122 -4.94 -19.75 18.50
N LYS A 123 -4.86 -18.79 19.43
CA LYS A 123 -3.86 -18.81 20.52
C LYS A 123 -4.07 -20.00 21.47
N GLU A 124 -5.31 -20.32 21.79
CA GLU A 124 -5.66 -21.50 22.61
C GLU A 124 -5.31 -22.82 21.92
N SER A 125 -5.32 -22.87 20.59
CA SER A 125 -4.86 -24.04 19.82
C SER A 125 -3.35 -24.25 19.87
N GLY A 126 -2.58 -23.30 20.42
CA GLY A 126 -1.14 -23.30 20.47
C GLY A 126 -0.49 -22.74 19.18
N THR A 127 -1.28 -22.13 18.31
CA THR A 127 -0.81 -21.46 17.08
C THR A 127 -0.64 -19.98 17.32
N LEU A 128 0.35 -19.35 16.69
CA LEU A 128 0.49 -17.89 16.71
C LEU A 128 -0.60 -17.26 15.83
N PRO A 129 -1.46 -16.36 16.37
CA PRO A 129 -2.50 -15.74 15.56
C PRO A 129 -1.96 -14.85 14.44
N LEU A 130 -1.04 -13.93 14.78
CA LEU A 130 -0.54 -12.89 13.89
C LEU A 130 0.98 -12.92 13.79
N TYR A 131 1.51 -12.56 12.63
CA TYR A 131 2.89 -12.09 12.49
C TYR A 131 2.86 -10.64 12.01
N LEU A 132 3.57 -9.73 12.65
CA LEU A 132 3.51 -8.29 12.37
C LEU A 132 4.77 -7.76 11.65
N GLY A 133 5.97 -8.15 12.13
CA GLY A 133 7.23 -7.79 11.46
C GLY A 133 7.50 -6.29 11.40
N PHE A 134 7.36 -5.58 12.52
CA PHE A 134 7.39 -4.10 12.61
C PHE A 134 8.79 -3.48 12.67
N LYS A 135 9.86 -4.25 12.45
CA LYS A 135 11.22 -3.70 12.34
C LYS A 135 11.34 -2.70 11.20
N ASP A 136 10.73 -2.99 10.07
CA ASP A 136 10.62 -2.05 8.97
C ASP A 136 9.40 -1.16 9.24
N THR A 137 9.62 0.10 9.62
CA THR A 137 8.58 1.00 10.15
C THR A 137 7.38 1.17 9.22
N TRP A 138 7.57 1.05 7.91
CA TRP A 138 6.49 1.15 6.94
C TRP A 138 5.46 0.01 7.05
N THR A 139 5.85 -1.17 7.58
CA THR A 139 4.90 -2.29 7.73
C THR A 139 3.80 -2.00 8.75
N CYS A 140 4.06 -1.07 9.69
CA CYS A 140 3.03 -0.60 10.63
C CYS A 140 1.88 0.12 9.94
N LEU A 141 2.11 0.71 8.75
CA LEU A 141 1.09 1.44 8.00
C LEU A 141 0.00 0.53 7.44
N ALA A 142 0.31 -0.73 7.11
CA ALA A 142 -0.69 -1.64 6.55
C ALA A 142 -1.87 -1.88 7.51
N PRO A 143 -1.68 -2.38 8.75
CA PRO A 143 -2.77 -2.51 9.70
C PRO A 143 -3.32 -1.16 10.18
N TRP A 144 -2.47 -0.12 10.31
CA TRP A 144 -2.92 1.21 10.69
C TRP A 144 -3.94 1.76 9.71
N ASN A 145 -3.59 1.81 8.41
CA ASN A 145 -4.46 2.35 7.38
C ASN A 145 -5.72 1.50 7.21
N ALA A 146 -5.58 0.15 7.25
CA ALA A 146 -6.70 -0.76 7.13
C ALA A 146 -7.74 -0.60 8.27
N LEU A 147 -7.30 -0.24 9.48
CA LEU A 147 -8.19 0.10 10.59
C LEU A 147 -8.72 1.52 10.49
N ALA A 148 -7.87 2.48 10.09
CA ALA A 148 -8.23 3.89 10.04
C ALA A 148 -9.37 4.18 9.07
N VAL A 149 -9.38 3.56 7.87
CA VAL A 149 -10.45 3.76 6.88
C VAL A 149 -11.83 3.32 7.37
N GLY A 150 -11.89 2.40 8.35
CA GLY A 150 -13.14 1.97 8.96
C GLY A 150 -13.51 2.73 10.24
N LEU A 151 -12.55 3.42 10.89
CA LEU A 151 -12.73 4.05 12.19
C LEU A 151 -12.74 5.58 12.14
N CYS A 152 -12.09 6.16 11.13
CA CYS A 152 -11.97 7.61 11.01
C CYS A 152 -12.87 8.11 9.88
N ASP A 153 -13.38 9.33 10.05
CA ASP A 153 -14.10 10.02 8.97
C ASP A 153 -13.13 10.34 7.82
N SER A 154 -13.58 10.23 6.58
CA SER A 154 -12.80 10.58 5.40
C SER A 154 -12.34 12.05 5.39
N ASP A 155 -13.09 12.94 6.07
CA ASP A 155 -12.77 14.37 6.21
C ASP A 155 -11.89 14.70 7.43
N THR A 156 -11.40 13.69 8.17
CA THR A 156 -10.65 13.87 9.42
C THR A 156 -9.48 14.86 9.27
N CYS A 157 -8.68 14.75 8.21
CA CYS A 157 -7.54 15.65 8.00
C CYS A 157 -7.97 17.12 7.84
N ASN A 158 -9.06 17.37 7.11
CA ASN A 158 -9.62 18.72 6.96
C ASN A 158 -10.16 19.24 8.28
N GLN A 159 -10.84 18.41 9.07
CA GLN A 159 -11.35 18.79 10.40
C GLN A 159 -10.20 19.14 11.35
N VAL A 160 -9.08 18.43 11.30
CA VAL A 160 -7.86 18.76 12.07
C VAL A 160 -7.28 20.10 11.58
N ASN A 161 -7.16 20.31 10.26
CA ASN A 161 -6.64 21.56 9.69
C ASN A 161 -7.51 22.79 10.06
N MET A 162 -8.84 22.60 10.19
CA MET A 162 -9.76 23.65 10.63
C MET A 162 -9.77 23.85 12.16
N GLY A 163 -9.08 22.98 12.91
CA GLY A 163 -9.05 23.04 14.38
C GLY A 163 -10.32 22.52 15.06
N ASN A 164 -11.16 21.76 14.36
CA ASN A 164 -12.40 21.18 14.88
C ASN A 164 -12.16 19.90 15.69
N THR A 165 -11.03 19.22 15.47
CA THR A 165 -10.57 18.05 16.20
C THR A 165 -9.05 17.99 16.20
N THR A 166 -8.47 16.96 16.80
CA THR A 166 -7.03 16.68 16.79
C THR A 166 -6.75 15.29 16.24
N PHE A 167 -5.52 15.04 15.76
CA PHE A 167 -5.12 13.69 15.38
C PHE A 167 -5.20 12.71 16.57
N GLU A 168 -4.90 13.15 17.77
CA GLU A 168 -5.01 12.33 18.96
C GLU A 168 -6.45 11.86 19.18
N GLU A 169 -7.42 12.76 19.14
CA GLU A 169 -8.84 12.40 19.30
C GLU A 169 -9.33 11.48 18.18
N ALA A 170 -9.01 11.79 16.93
CA ALA A 170 -9.50 11.04 15.79
C ALA A 170 -8.88 9.65 15.66
N TYR A 171 -7.56 9.50 15.94
CA TYR A 171 -6.83 8.26 15.69
C TYR A 171 -6.55 7.42 16.96
N SER A 172 -6.92 7.88 18.17
CA SER A 172 -6.78 7.06 19.38
C SER A 172 -7.45 5.68 19.26
N PRO A 173 -8.67 5.54 18.67
CA PRO A 173 -9.28 4.21 18.49
C PRO A 173 -8.44 3.28 17.60
N VAL A 174 -7.76 3.82 16.58
CA VAL A 174 -6.84 3.04 15.72
C VAL A 174 -5.64 2.57 16.54
N ALA A 175 -5.02 3.47 17.30
CA ALA A 175 -3.87 3.16 18.14
C ALA A 175 -4.20 2.08 19.20
N ASP A 176 -5.38 2.13 19.81
CA ASP A 176 -5.81 1.12 20.77
C ASP A 176 -5.97 -0.26 20.12
N LYS A 177 -6.51 -0.32 18.90
CA LYS A 177 -6.60 -1.59 18.16
C LYS A 177 -5.24 -2.13 17.77
N ILE A 178 -4.31 -1.27 17.30
CA ILE A 178 -2.92 -1.69 17.04
C ILE A 178 -2.27 -2.27 18.30
N ARG A 179 -2.50 -1.67 19.47
CA ARG A 179 -2.01 -2.22 20.74
C ARG A 179 -2.59 -3.60 21.05
N THR A 180 -3.87 -3.80 20.74
CA THR A 180 -4.52 -5.11 20.89
C THR A 180 -3.87 -6.15 19.97
N LEU A 181 -3.47 -5.81 18.73
CA LEU A 181 -2.80 -6.75 17.85
C LEU A 181 -1.47 -7.26 18.41
N LEU A 182 -0.75 -6.44 19.18
CA LEU A 182 0.51 -6.84 19.82
C LEU A 182 0.34 -8.00 20.80
N ASP A 183 -0.85 -8.15 21.43
CA ASP A 183 -1.14 -9.25 22.36
C ASP A 183 -1.30 -10.60 21.65
N TYR A 184 -1.48 -10.58 20.33
CA TYR A 184 -1.68 -11.74 19.47
C TYR A 184 -0.50 -12.01 18.53
N ALA A 185 0.53 -11.19 18.58
CA ALA A 185 1.68 -11.24 17.68
C ALA A 185 2.84 -12.08 18.26
N GLU A 186 3.84 -12.24 17.40
CA GLU A 186 5.13 -12.82 17.79
C GLU A 186 5.82 -12.01 18.89
N ASP A 187 6.65 -12.69 19.68
CA ASP A 187 7.47 -12.03 20.69
C ASP A 187 8.38 -10.97 20.04
N ASN A 188 8.28 -9.72 20.51
CA ASN A 188 9.07 -8.60 20.01
C ASN A 188 8.97 -8.37 18.50
N PRO A 189 7.80 -7.97 17.98
CA PRO A 189 7.58 -7.76 16.55
C PRO A 189 8.53 -6.72 15.91
N TYR A 190 9.12 -5.85 16.70
CA TYR A 190 10.11 -4.85 16.28
C TYR A 190 11.50 -5.43 15.95
N ALA A 191 11.74 -6.70 16.21
CA ALA A 191 12.98 -7.39 15.85
C ALA A 191 12.97 -7.99 14.44
N TYR A 192 11.78 -8.17 13.85
CA TYR A 192 11.58 -8.89 12.59
C TYR A 192 11.22 -7.94 11.46
N SER A 193 11.90 -8.11 10.32
CA SER A 193 11.68 -7.33 9.11
C SER A 193 10.46 -7.83 8.33
N TYR A 194 10.05 -7.08 7.31
CA TYR A 194 9.05 -7.52 6.33
C TYR A 194 9.38 -8.89 5.71
N ASN A 195 10.65 -9.10 5.32
CA ASN A 195 11.07 -10.37 4.75
C ASN A 195 11.02 -11.51 5.76
N ASP A 196 11.35 -11.25 7.04
CA ASP A 196 11.23 -12.23 8.11
C ASP A 196 9.77 -12.62 8.31
N ALA A 197 8.86 -11.65 8.36
CA ALA A 197 7.43 -11.88 8.52
C ALA A 197 6.82 -12.65 7.32
N CYS A 198 7.16 -12.29 6.09
CA CYS A 198 6.75 -13.05 4.90
C CYS A 198 7.23 -14.50 4.96
N THR A 199 8.47 -14.71 5.43
CA THR A 199 9.07 -16.04 5.54
C THR A 199 8.39 -16.88 6.64
N ALA A 200 8.15 -16.28 7.81
CA ALA A 200 7.49 -16.93 8.94
C ALA A 200 6.05 -17.34 8.57
N PHE A 201 5.28 -16.43 7.98
CA PHE A 201 3.94 -16.72 7.51
C PHE A 201 3.93 -17.81 6.42
N ALA A 202 4.84 -17.76 5.46
CA ALA A 202 4.99 -18.77 4.42
C ALA A 202 5.29 -20.19 4.96
N ARG A 203 5.96 -20.26 6.12
CA ARG A 203 6.24 -21.52 6.84
C ARG A 203 5.11 -21.97 7.74
N GLY A 204 4.03 -21.20 7.85
CA GLY A 204 2.91 -21.52 8.73
C GLY A 204 3.21 -21.25 10.21
N GLU A 205 4.16 -20.37 10.53
CA GLU A 205 4.48 -19.99 11.91
C GLU A 205 3.37 -19.13 12.55
N SER A 206 2.52 -18.48 11.72
CA SER A 206 1.29 -17.81 12.15
C SER A 206 0.11 -18.16 11.24
N ALA A 207 -1.09 -18.04 11.78
CA ALA A 207 -2.33 -18.26 11.03
C ALA A 207 -2.67 -17.10 10.08
N MET A 208 -2.32 -15.87 10.49
CA MET A 208 -2.65 -14.64 9.79
C MET A 208 -1.45 -13.67 9.75
N TYR A 209 -1.50 -12.73 8.81
CA TYR A 209 -0.54 -11.64 8.64
C TYR A 209 -1.27 -10.35 8.23
N THR A 210 -1.15 -9.29 9.02
CA THR A 210 -1.81 -8.01 8.78
C THR A 210 -1.00 -7.14 7.83
N ILE A 211 -1.12 -7.40 6.53
CA ILE A 211 -0.30 -6.79 5.48
C ILE A 211 -1.14 -6.63 4.19
N GLY A 212 -0.59 -5.95 3.20
CA GLY A 212 -1.24 -5.78 1.90
C GLY A 212 -0.97 -6.91 0.89
N SER A 213 -1.74 -6.89 -0.18
CA SER A 213 -1.69 -7.86 -1.30
C SER A 213 -0.30 -7.96 -1.95
N TYR A 214 0.50 -6.91 -1.88
CA TYR A 214 1.89 -6.86 -2.37
C TYR A 214 2.82 -7.86 -1.69
N ALA A 215 2.46 -8.38 -0.50
CA ALA A 215 3.25 -9.41 0.18
C ALA A 215 3.10 -10.82 -0.44
N ILE A 216 2.03 -11.07 -1.19
CA ILE A 216 1.74 -12.40 -1.75
C ILE A 216 2.88 -12.93 -2.63
N PRO A 217 3.48 -12.18 -3.58
CA PRO A 217 4.61 -12.66 -4.35
C PRO A 217 5.81 -13.05 -3.49
N GLN A 218 6.14 -12.25 -2.47
CA GLN A 218 7.24 -12.52 -1.54
C GLN A 218 6.98 -13.80 -0.72
N ILE A 219 5.76 -13.98 -0.20
CA ILE A 219 5.36 -15.19 0.52
C ILE A 219 5.44 -16.42 -0.41
N LYS A 220 4.94 -16.28 -1.65
CA LYS A 220 4.99 -17.34 -2.67
C LYS A 220 6.40 -17.68 -3.13
N SER A 221 7.35 -16.77 -3.05
CA SER A 221 8.77 -17.07 -3.35
C SER A 221 9.38 -18.04 -2.35
N VAL A 222 8.89 -18.04 -1.09
CA VAL A 222 9.31 -18.97 -0.03
C VAL A 222 8.52 -20.28 -0.07
N ASN A 223 7.19 -20.18 -0.23
CA ASN A 223 6.29 -21.34 -0.32
C ASN A 223 5.32 -21.18 -1.50
N PRO A 224 5.69 -21.63 -2.71
CA PRO A 224 4.87 -21.50 -3.91
C PRO A 224 3.47 -22.14 -3.80
N ASN A 225 3.34 -23.16 -2.96
CA ASN A 225 2.11 -23.94 -2.80
C ASN A 225 1.20 -23.45 -1.66
N MET A 226 1.62 -22.46 -0.89
CA MET A 226 0.80 -21.93 0.20
C MET A 226 -0.55 -21.44 -0.31
N ASN A 227 -1.63 -21.90 0.30
CA ASN A 227 -2.98 -21.51 -0.03
C ASN A 227 -3.37 -20.27 0.78
N ILE A 228 -3.20 -19.08 0.16
CA ILE A 228 -3.41 -17.79 0.81
C ILE A 228 -4.82 -17.30 0.53
N GLY A 229 -5.52 -16.84 1.56
CA GLY A 229 -6.73 -16.04 1.45
C GLY A 229 -6.49 -14.64 2.00
N SER A 230 -7.44 -13.74 1.73
CA SER A 230 -7.44 -12.38 2.28
C SER A 230 -8.85 -11.98 2.67
N PHE A 231 -8.94 -11.09 3.66
CA PHE A 231 -10.20 -10.45 4.02
C PHE A 231 -9.97 -9.01 4.46
N THR A 232 -11.02 -8.21 4.33
CA THR A 232 -11.03 -6.82 4.82
C THR A 232 -10.80 -6.81 6.32
N PHE A 233 -9.91 -5.95 6.80
CA PHE A 233 -9.67 -5.84 8.25
C PHE A 233 -10.95 -5.35 8.92
N PRO A 234 -11.56 -6.14 9.83
CA PRO A 234 -12.80 -5.76 10.46
C PRO A 234 -12.53 -4.77 11.60
N ALA A 235 -12.59 -3.47 11.29
CA ALA A 235 -12.31 -2.41 12.24
C ALA A 235 -13.47 -2.16 13.21
N ASN A 236 -14.71 -2.53 12.85
CA ASN A 236 -15.95 -2.26 13.58
C ASN A 236 -16.73 -3.53 13.86
N ASP A 237 -17.66 -3.44 14.86
CA ASP A 237 -18.62 -4.50 15.15
C ASP A 237 -19.90 -4.41 14.30
N ASN A 238 -20.05 -3.36 13.49
CA ASN A 238 -21.01 -3.32 12.40
C ASN A 238 -20.28 -3.66 11.10
N GLU A 239 -20.59 -4.81 10.50
CA GLU A 239 -19.96 -5.30 9.26
C GLU A 239 -20.06 -4.29 8.11
N ALA A 240 -21.16 -3.54 8.03
CA ALA A 240 -21.39 -2.56 6.97
C ALA A 240 -20.42 -1.37 6.99
N ASP A 241 -19.77 -1.11 8.13
CA ASP A 241 -18.79 -0.04 8.32
C ASP A 241 -17.36 -0.50 8.03
N ASN A 242 -17.16 -1.80 7.74
CA ASN A 242 -15.85 -2.36 7.42
C ASN A 242 -15.58 -2.24 5.93
N VAL A 243 -14.64 -1.36 5.57
CA VAL A 243 -14.29 -1.05 4.19
C VAL A 243 -12.87 -1.53 3.87
N LEU A 244 -12.65 -1.91 2.62
CA LEU A 244 -11.33 -2.32 2.15
C LEU A 244 -10.44 -1.09 1.97
N ASN A 245 -9.28 -1.09 2.63
CA ASN A 245 -8.25 -0.11 2.35
C ASN A 245 -7.55 -0.47 1.03
N SER A 246 -7.66 0.41 0.04
CA SER A 246 -7.00 0.28 -1.26
C SER A 246 -6.38 1.62 -1.65
N GLY A 247 -5.29 1.57 -2.40
CA GLY A 247 -4.58 2.75 -2.86
C GLY A 247 -3.70 2.46 -4.06
N ILE A 248 -3.08 3.51 -4.59
CA ILE A 248 -2.15 3.42 -5.69
C ILE A 248 -0.80 2.95 -5.15
N ASP A 249 -0.42 1.72 -5.51
CA ASP A 249 0.85 1.11 -5.11
C ASP A 249 2.00 1.62 -5.97
N LEU A 250 1.77 1.73 -7.27
CA LEU A 250 2.72 2.21 -8.25
C LEU A 250 2.02 3.05 -9.31
N GLN A 251 2.61 4.19 -9.62
CA GLN A 251 2.22 5.07 -10.71
C GLN A 251 3.44 5.63 -11.40
N PHE A 252 3.29 6.03 -12.65
CA PHE A 252 4.35 6.62 -13.46
C PHE A 252 4.09 8.10 -13.70
N SER A 253 5.10 8.92 -13.50
CA SER A 253 5.09 10.35 -13.85
C SER A 253 6.24 10.68 -14.79
N VAL A 254 5.97 11.45 -15.82
CA VAL A 254 7.00 12.01 -16.69
C VAL A 254 7.54 13.27 -16.05
N MET A 255 8.87 13.41 -16.00
CA MET A 255 9.47 14.61 -15.44
C MET A 255 9.35 15.78 -16.44
N LYS A 256 9.01 16.95 -15.96
CA LYS A 256 8.91 18.18 -16.77
C LYS A 256 10.23 18.49 -17.49
N ALA A 257 11.36 18.14 -16.86
CA ALA A 257 12.71 18.28 -17.40
C ALA A 257 13.10 17.19 -18.42
N CYS A 258 12.21 16.21 -18.69
CA CYS A 258 12.46 15.16 -19.68
C CYS A 258 12.78 15.78 -21.05
N LYS A 259 13.88 15.33 -21.65
CA LYS A 259 14.33 15.79 -22.97
C LYS A 259 13.77 14.95 -24.11
N ASN A 260 13.35 13.72 -23.81
CA ASN A 260 12.86 12.74 -24.78
C ASN A 260 11.39 12.40 -24.49
N LYS A 261 10.53 13.44 -24.44
CA LYS A 261 9.11 13.27 -24.03
C LYS A 261 8.36 12.29 -24.91
N GLU A 262 8.56 12.33 -26.24
CA GLU A 262 7.93 11.39 -27.18
C GLU A 262 8.24 9.94 -26.83
N ALA A 263 9.52 9.62 -26.60
CA ALA A 263 9.93 8.28 -26.17
C ALA A 263 9.39 7.90 -24.78
N ALA A 264 9.31 8.85 -23.86
CA ALA A 264 8.71 8.62 -22.55
C ALA A 264 7.20 8.29 -22.66
N TYR A 265 6.48 8.97 -23.54
CA TYR A 265 5.07 8.72 -23.81
C TYR A 265 4.85 7.35 -24.46
N GLU A 266 5.67 6.97 -25.44
CA GLU A 266 5.64 5.62 -26.04
C GLU A 266 5.87 4.51 -24.99
N VAL A 267 6.76 4.75 -24.01
CA VAL A 267 6.98 3.81 -22.91
C VAL A 267 5.71 3.69 -22.04
N LEU A 268 5.05 4.79 -21.73
CA LEU A 268 3.80 4.75 -20.97
C LEU A 268 2.70 4.04 -21.75
N GLU A 269 2.50 4.37 -23.01
CA GLU A 269 1.51 3.71 -23.87
C GLU A 269 1.75 2.20 -23.98
N TYR A 270 3.01 1.77 -24.13
CA TYR A 270 3.38 0.36 -24.13
C TYR A 270 3.01 -0.35 -22.82
N LEU A 271 3.29 0.28 -21.67
CA LEU A 271 3.03 -0.33 -20.35
C LEU A 271 1.54 -0.55 -20.07
N TYR A 272 0.65 0.21 -20.68
CA TYR A 272 -0.79 0.13 -20.43
C TYR A 272 -1.59 -0.58 -21.53
N ASN A 273 -1.00 -0.79 -22.71
CA ASN A 273 -1.68 -1.41 -23.87
C ASN A 273 -1.28 -2.87 -24.12
N ASP A 274 -0.24 -3.39 -23.48
CA ASP A 274 0.22 -4.77 -23.50
C ASP A 274 -0.03 -5.49 -22.16
#